data_c7bcc86da80741547bdad6ff1e210478
#
_entry.id   c7bcc86da80741547bdad6ff1e210478
#
_cell.length_a   1.000
_cell.length_b   1.000
_cell.length_c   1.000
_cell.angle_alpha   90.00
_cell.angle_beta   90.00
_cell.angle_gamma   90.00
#
_symmetry.space_group_name_H-M   'P 1'
#
loop_
_entity.id
_entity.type
_entity.pdbx_description
1 polymer ?
#
loop_
_entity_poly.entity_id
_entity_poly.type
_entity_poly.pdbx_seq_one_letter_code
_entity_poly.pdbx_strand_id
1 'polypeptide(L)'
;MTQLKRRTFLASASLMGLSPMSMAQASYPIKPIRYIIPVPAGGGADMIGRATCERLSKLLGQPIVIDNISGGGGAIACQTAARAQPDGYTLIQAYVAT
;
A
#
# COMPACT_ATOMS: atom_id res chain seq x y z
N MET A 1 -21.96 47.14 -2.86
CA MET A 1 -20.71 46.90 -3.59
C MET A 1 -19.65 46.18 -2.76
N THR A 2 -19.38 46.62 -1.53
CA THR A 2 -18.42 45.96 -0.64
C THR A 2 -18.79 44.51 -0.31
N GLN A 3 -20.06 44.17 -0.25
CA GLN A 3 -20.53 42.83 0.04
C GLN A 3 -20.28 41.83 -1.09
N LEU A 4 -20.34 42.24 -2.33
CA LEU A 4 -20.06 41.42 -3.49
C LEU A 4 -18.57 40.98 -3.56
N LYS A 5 -17.68 41.89 -3.22
CA LYS A 5 -16.23 41.58 -3.15
C LYS A 5 -15.91 40.56 -2.07
N ARG A 6 -16.58 40.64 -0.92
CA ARG A 6 -16.41 39.68 0.19
C ARG A 6 -16.85 38.27 -0.23
N ARG A 7 -18.00 38.16 -0.89
CA ARG A 7 -18.52 36.85 -1.34
C ARG A 7 -17.62 36.20 -2.37
N THR A 8 -17.11 36.96 -3.33
CA THR A 8 -16.17 36.46 -4.32
C THR A 8 -14.87 35.97 -3.70
N PHE A 9 -14.35 36.69 -2.72
CA PHE A 9 -13.12 36.31 -2.01
C PHE A 9 -13.26 35.01 -1.24
N LEU A 10 -14.36 34.82 -0.53
CA LEU A 10 -14.63 33.58 0.24
C LEU A 10 -14.77 32.36 -0.66
N ALA A 11 -15.42 32.48 -1.81
CA ALA A 11 -15.57 31.41 -2.77
C ALA A 11 -14.21 30.95 -3.35
N SER A 12 -13.33 31.86 -3.65
CA SER A 12 -11.99 31.57 -4.16
C SER A 12 -11.13 30.84 -3.13
N ALA A 13 -11.21 31.23 -1.86
CA ALA A 13 -10.46 30.59 -0.79
C ALA A 13 -10.89 29.14 -0.58
N SER A 14 -12.18 28.83 -0.67
CA SER A 14 -12.71 27.48 -0.50
C SER A 14 -12.22 26.52 -1.60
N LEU A 15 -12.16 26.97 -2.83
CA LEU A 15 -11.70 26.15 -3.95
C LEU A 15 -10.21 25.80 -3.87
N MET A 16 -9.38 26.69 -3.38
CA MET A 16 -7.95 26.46 -3.26
C MET A 16 -7.60 25.47 -2.14
N GLY A 17 -8.41 25.35 -1.11
CA GLY A 17 -8.17 24.44 0.02
C GLY A 17 -8.42 22.97 -0.31
N LEU A 18 -9.25 22.63 -1.30
CA LEU A 18 -9.65 21.25 -1.61
C LEU A 18 -8.74 20.55 -2.61
N SER A 19 -8.19 21.28 -3.59
CA SER A 19 -7.42 20.69 -4.69
C SER A 19 -6.14 19.95 -4.28
N PRO A 20 -5.29 20.47 -3.38
CA PRO A 20 -4.05 19.79 -3.02
C PRO A 20 -4.26 18.45 -2.31
N MET A 21 -5.30 18.31 -1.50
CA MET A 21 -5.59 17.09 -0.75
C MET A 21 -6.02 15.94 -1.66
N SER A 22 -6.82 16.21 -2.70
CA SER A 22 -7.25 15.20 -3.64
C SER A 22 -6.09 14.62 -4.45
N MET A 23 -5.14 15.46 -4.87
CA MET A 23 -3.97 15.03 -5.63
C MET A 23 -3.00 14.19 -4.79
N ALA A 24 -2.82 14.50 -3.51
CA ALA A 24 -1.95 13.74 -2.63
C ALA A 24 -2.46 12.31 -2.40
N GLN A 25 -3.77 12.10 -2.34
CA GLN A 25 -4.38 10.78 -2.12
C GLN A 25 -4.38 9.90 -3.38
N ALA A 26 -4.31 10.49 -4.57
CA ALA A 26 -4.37 9.76 -5.84
C ALA A 26 -3.03 9.15 -6.27
N SER A 27 -1.95 9.32 -5.52
CA SER A 27 -0.62 8.94 -5.95
C SER A 27 -0.14 7.55 -5.52
N TYR A 28 -0.83 6.87 -4.61
CA TYR A 28 -0.47 5.52 -4.16
C TYR A 28 -1.19 4.45 -5.00
N PRO A 29 -0.51 3.35 -5.42
CA PRO A 29 0.93 3.13 -5.37
C PRO A 29 1.65 3.72 -6.59
N ILE A 30 2.86 4.24 -6.37
CA ILE A 30 3.70 4.85 -7.43
C ILE A 30 4.98 4.06 -7.71
N LYS A 31 5.21 2.97 -7.00
CA LYS A 31 6.39 2.11 -7.12
C LYS A 31 6.02 0.67 -6.78
N PRO A 32 6.89 -0.33 -7.09
CA PRO A 32 6.63 -1.71 -6.75
C PRO A 32 6.41 -1.93 -5.24
N ILE A 33 5.56 -2.91 -4.94
CA ILE A 33 5.21 -3.29 -3.58
C ILE A 33 5.91 -4.60 -3.25
N ARG A 34 6.55 -4.67 -2.07
CA ARG A 34 7.13 -5.89 -1.55
C ARG A 34 6.07 -6.69 -0.81
N TYR A 35 5.97 -7.98 -1.12
CA TYR A 35 5.02 -8.89 -0.49
C TYR A 35 5.76 -10.07 0.13
N ILE A 36 5.79 -10.11 1.46
CA ILE A 36 6.51 -11.14 2.21
C ILE A 36 5.61 -12.34 2.43
N ILE A 37 6.08 -13.51 2.02
CA ILE A 37 5.44 -14.80 2.28
C ILE A 37 6.30 -15.55 3.29
N PRO A 38 5.78 -15.85 4.51
CA PRO A 38 6.59 -16.38 5.61
C PRO A 38 6.84 -17.88 5.52
N VAL A 39 6.81 -18.45 4.34
CA VAL A 39 7.07 -19.88 4.08
C VAL A 39 7.98 -20.02 2.86
N PRO A 40 8.65 -21.17 2.71
CA PRO A 40 9.46 -21.45 1.52
C PRO A 40 8.59 -21.48 0.25
N ALA A 41 9.20 -21.20 -0.88
CA ALA A 41 8.52 -21.25 -2.17
C ALA A 41 8.06 -22.68 -2.49
N GLY A 42 6.89 -22.78 -3.14
CA GLY A 42 6.35 -24.04 -3.65
C GLY A 42 5.25 -24.69 -2.80
N GLY A 43 5.02 -24.23 -1.57
CA GLY A 43 3.93 -24.74 -0.73
C GLY A 43 2.58 -24.12 -1.05
N GLY A 44 1.53 -24.59 -0.36
CA GLY A 44 0.18 -24.08 -0.56
C GLY A 44 0.02 -22.60 -0.25
N ALA A 45 0.63 -22.13 0.83
CA ALA A 45 0.60 -20.71 1.20
C ALA A 45 1.33 -19.84 0.16
N ASP A 46 2.41 -20.33 -0.42
CA ASP A 46 3.13 -19.64 -1.48
C ASP A 46 2.28 -19.55 -2.75
N MET A 47 1.62 -20.61 -3.14
CA MET A 47 0.74 -20.62 -4.31
C MET A 47 -0.40 -19.61 -4.17
N ILE A 48 -1.04 -19.56 -3.01
CA ILE A 48 -2.10 -18.60 -2.72
C ILE A 48 -1.55 -17.17 -2.78
N GLY A 49 -0.41 -16.94 -2.17
CA GLY A 49 0.23 -15.63 -2.18
C GLY A 49 0.56 -15.14 -3.58
N ARG A 50 1.12 -16.02 -4.42
CA ARG A 50 1.45 -15.67 -5.81
C ARG A 50 0.22 -15.37 -6.66
N ALA A 51 -0.84 -16.15 -6.50
CA ALA A 51 -2.11 -15.90 -7.20
C ALA A 51 -2.73 -14.57 -6.76
N THR A 52 -2.70 -14.27 -5.46
CA THR A 52 -3.18 -13.01 -4.91
C THR A 52 -2.38 -11.83 -5.45
N CYS A 53 -1.05 -11.94 -5.46
CA CYS A 53 -0.18 -10.88 -5.95
C CYS A 53 -0.36 -10.61 -7.44
N GLU A 54 -0.59 -11.63 -8.24
CA GLU A 54 -0.84 -11.47 -9.66
C GLU A 54 -2.08 -10.60 -9.91
N ARG A 55 -3.18 -10.90 -9.22
CA ARG A 55 -4.40 -10.12 -9.33
C ARG A 55 -4.24 -8.71 -8.76
N LEU A 56 -3.60 -8.62 -7.62
CA LEU A 56 -3.38 -7.34 -6.95
C LEU A 56 -2.51 -6.41 -7.80
N SER A 57 -1.49 -6.94 -8.45
CA SER A 57 -0.64 -6.18 -9.36
C SER A 57 -1.44 -5.57 -10.52
N LYS A 58 -2.36 -6.35 -11.09
CA LYS A 58 -3.23 -5.87 -12.17
C LYS A 58 -4.17 -4.76 -11.69
N LEU A 59 -4.73 -4.91 -10.50
CA LEU A 59 -5.66 -3.93 -9.93
C LEU A 59 -4.96 -2.63 -9.53
N LEU A 60 -3.75 -2.70 -9.01
CA LEU A 60 -3.01 -1.55 -8.51
C LEU A 60 -2.11 -0.88 -9.57
N GLY A 61 -1.86 -1.57 -10.68
CA GLY A 61 -1.01 -1.03 -11.75
C GLY A 61 0.47 -0.96 -11.42
N GLN A 62 0.93 -1.70 -10.40
CA GLN A 62 2.34 -1.77 -10.00
C GLN A 62 2.76 -3.22 -9.81
N PRO A 63 4.02 -3.56 -10.13
CA PRO A 63 4.55 -4.89 -9.83
C PRO A 63 4.54 -5.18 -8.34
N ILE A 64 4.26 -6.44 -7.98
CA ILE A 64 4.38 -6.90 -6.60
C ILE A 64 5.52 -7.91 -6.55
N VAL A 65 6.56 -7.57 -5.79
CA VAL A 65 7.76 -8.38 -5.64
C VAL A 65 7.57 -9.32 -4.46
N ILE A 66 7.57 -10.63 -4.73
CA ILE A 66 7.39 -11.65 -3.71
C ILE A 66 8.74 -11.97 -3.07
N ASP A 67 8.76 -12.00 -1.75
CA ASP A 67 9.92 -12.33 -0.94
C ASP A 67 9.54 -13.45 0.04
N ASN A 68 10.03 -14.65 -0.21
CA ASN A 68 9.81 -15.80 0.67
C ASN A 68 10.84 -15.77 1.80
N ILE A 69 10.39 -15.45 3.00
CA ILE A 69 11.23 -15.42 4.20
C ILE A 69 10.71 -16.48 5.17
N SER A 70 11.39 -17.61 5.24
CA SER A 70 11.03 -18.71 6.15
C SER A 70 11.87 -18.71 7.42
N GLY A 71 11.44 -19.45 8.43
CA GLY A 71 12.17 -19.67 9.66
C GLY A 71 11.40 -19.21 10.90
N GLY A 72 11.64 -19.91 12.01
CA GLY A 72 11.04 -19.59 13.31
C GLY A 72 9.51 -19.58 13.34
N GLY A 73 8.85 -20.40 12.51
CA GLY A 73 7.39 -20.42 12.43
C GLY A 73 6.79 -19.11 11.92
N GLY A 74 7.50 -18.38 11.10
CA GLY A 74 7.09 -17.08 10.60
C GLY A 74 7.62 -15.88 11.37
N ALA A 75 8.35 -16.09 12.46
CA ALA A 75 8.84 -15.01 13.31
C ALA A 75 9.82 -14.09 12.59
N ILE A 76 10.72 -14.65 11.76
CA ILE A 76 11.70 -13.86 11.01
C ILE A 76 11.00 -12.97 9.99
N ALA A 77 10.01 -13.49 9.29
CA ALA A 77 9.23 -12.72 8.34
C ALA A 77 8.45 -11.58 9.03
N CYS A 78 7.83 -11.86 10.17
CA CYS A 78 7.12 -10.86 10.96
C CYS A 78 8.04 -9.74 11.44
N GLN A 79 9.24 -10.07 11.91
CA GLN A 79 10.23 -9.09 12.33
C GLN A 79 10.68 -8.22 11.15
N THR A 80 10.91 -8.83 10.01
CA THR A 80 11.29 -8.10 8.78
C THR A 80 10.19 -7.12 8.38
N ALA A 81 8.94 -7.55 8.38
CA ALA A 81 7.81 -6.68 8.07
C ALA A 81 7.64 -5.55 9.08
N ALA A 82 7.82 -5.85 10.37
CA ALA A 82 7.68 -4.86 11.44
C ALA A 82 8.75 -3.76 11.38
N ARG A 83 9.93 -4.07 10.85
CA ARG A 83 11.03 -3.10 10.70
C ARG A 83 10.97 -2.31 9.40
N ALA A 84 10.09 -2.67 8.48
CA ALA A 84 9.94 -1.95 7.22
C ALA A 84 9.31 -0.57 7.46
N GLN A 85 9.49 0.34 6.49
CA GLN A 85 8.86 1.65 6.54
C GLN A 85 7.33 1.50 6.53
N PRO A 86 6.61 2.22 7.39
CA PRO A 86 5.14 2.14 7.47
C PRO A 86 4.47 2.97 6.37
N ASP A 87 4.81 2.72 5.12
CA ASP A 87 4.37 3.48 3.95
C ASP A 87 3.41 2.70 3.03
N GLY A 88 3.07 1.46 3.40
CA GLY A 88 2.20 0.62 2.59
C GLY A 88 2.90 -0.10 1.44
N TYR A 89 4.22 -0.01 1.30
CA TYR A 89 4.99 -0.68 0.25
C TYR A 89 5.64 -1.99 0.69
N THR A 90 5.42 -2.41 1.93
CA THR A 90 5.81 -3.74 2.42
C THR A 90 4.60 -4.38 3.07
N LEU A 91 4.16 -5.50 2.52
CA LEU A 91 3.04 -6.28 3.01
C LEU A 91 3.52 -7.66 3.43
N ILE A 92 2.81 -8.29 4.35
CA ILE A 92 3.08 -9.66 4.76
C ILE A 92 1.81 -10.49 4.72
N GLN A 93 1.93 -11.72 4.25
CA GLN A 93 0.83 -12.68 4.27
C GLN A 93 0.72 -13.33 5.65
N ALA A 94 -0.42 -13.21 6.27
CA ALA A 94 -0.71 -13.90 7.53
C ALA A 94 -1.37 -15.26 7.25
N TYR A 95 -1.05 -16.25 8.08
CA TYR A 95 -1.70 -17.55 8.10
C TYR A 95 -1.67 -18.13 9.52
N VAL A 96 -2.24 -19.32 9.72
CA VAL A 96 -2.44 -19.87 11.07
C VAL A 96 -1.20 -19.89 11.95
N ALA A 97 -0.02 -20.10 11.37
CA ALA A 97 1.24 -20.16 12.10
C ALA A 97 1.96 -18.79 12.23
N THR A 98 1.41 -17.77 11.65
CA THR A 98 1.96 -16.42 11.72
C THR A 98 1.14 -15.57 12.71
#